data_bd64274006b132ef2f8fd734152bfe46
#
_entry.id   bd64274006b132ef2f8fd734152bfe46
#
_cell.length_a   1.000
_cell.length_b   1.000
_cell.length_c   1.000
_cell.angle_alpha   90.00
_cell.angle_beta   90.00
_cell.angle_gamma   90.00
#
_symmetry.space_group_name_H-M   'P 1'
#
loop_
_entity.id
_entity.type
_entity.pdbx_description
1 polymer ?
#
loop_
_entity_poly.entity_id
_entity_poly.type
_entity_poly.pdbx_seq_one_letter_code
_entity_poly.pdbx_strand_id
1 'polypeptide(L)'
;GDAYYYSGCVYGNSSLNRIRETYGPGAAWIENGKSVKTEYLINADSGELSCAEFRAEDNGEDVRLIRSGLYAAGELSVARTTDEDGKVVYTFTDFEGKLLLTRRMNGTEPHDTYIVYDDRGRKRIVLPPLAADELTATASWGCNSSEVIKKYGYVYRYDGRDRVIEKKLPGCDPVHFVYDRSDRLILKQNGNNRKDGVWQYYQYDGLGREVIWGVLPSSTGREDWE
;
A
#
# COMPACT_ATOMS: atom_id res chain seq x y z
N GLY A 1 -8.57 29.18 32.15
CA GLY A 1 -8.65 27.96 31.33
C GLY A 1 -8.67 28.32 29.85
N ASP A 2 -8.15 27.46 28.97
CA ASP A 2 -8.17 27.66 27.52
C ASP A 2 -9.63 27.71 27.02
N ALA A 3 -9.97 28.73 26.23
CA ALA A 3 -11.32 28.90 25.68
C ALA A 3 -11.64 27.85 24.60
N TYR A 4 -10.61 27.23 24.01
CA TYR A 4 -10.71 26.26 22.90
C TYR A 4 -10.15 24.89 23.30
N TYR A 5 -10.80 24.24 24.27
CA TYR A 5 -10.38 22.92 24.76
C TYR A 5 -10.90 21.74 23.91
N TYR A 6 -11.50 22.00 22.75
CA TYR A 6 -12.07 21.03 21.84
C TYR A 6 -11.48 21.15 20.43
N SER A 7 -11.49 20.06 19.68
CA SER A 7 -11.22 20.06 18.25
C SER A 7 -12.47 20.46 17.45
N GLY A 8 -12.29 21.12 16.32
CA GLY A 8 -13.38 21.55 15.47
C GLY A 8 -13.14 21.22 14.00
N CYS A 9 -14.23 21.16 13.23
CA CYS A 9 -14.19 20.95 11.78
C CYS A 9 -14.99 22.03 11.06
N VAL A 10 -14.49 22.47 9.90
CA VAL A 10 -15.22 23.31 8.95
C VAL A 10 -15.60 22.44 7.75
N TYR A 11 -16.88 22.48 7.40
CA TYR A 11 -17.41 21.73 6.27
C TYR A 11 -17.52 22.62 5.03
N GLY A 12 -17.45 21.97 3.86
CA GLY A 12 -17.70 22.65 2.59
C GLY A 12 -19.19 22.93 2.38
N ASN A 13 -19.48 23.94 1.55
CA ASN A 13 -20.87 24.33 1.22
C ASN A 13 -21.59 23.35 0.26
N SER A 14 -21.02 22.18 -0.03
CA SER A 14 -21.64 21.18 -0.89
C SER A 14 -22.56 20.27 -0.09
N SER A 15 -23.56 19.67 -0.74
CA SER A 15 -24.45 18.66 -0.15
C SER A 15 -23.73 17.39 0.35
N LEU A 16 -22.45 17.22 0.01
CA LEU A 16 -21.64 16.07 0.42
C LEU A 16 -21.03 16.22 1.82
N ASN A 17 -21.21 17.38 2.49
CA ASN A 17 -20.70 17.66 3.83
C ASN A 17 -19.23 17.25 4.03
N ARG A 18 -18.38 17.49 3.04
CA ARG A 18 -16.96 17.17 3.12
C ARG A 18 -16.23 18.12 4.06
N ILE A 19 -15.41 17.57 4.95
CA ILE A 19 -14.55 18.38 5.84
C ILE A 19 -13.50 19.07 5.00
N ARG A 20 -13.40 20.39 5.12
CA ARG A 20 -12.41 21.24 4.44
C ARG A 20 -11.28 21.68 5.37
N GLU A 21 -11.56 21.74 6.67
CA GLU A 21 -10.58 22.20 7.63
C GLU A 21 -10.83 21.54 8.99
N THR A 22 -9.76 21.15 9.69
CA THR A 22 -9.82 20.54 11.02
C THR A 22 -8.84 21.25 11.93
N TYR A 23 -9.27 21.63 13.12
CA TYR A 23 -8.46 22.26 14.16
C TYR A 23 -8.24 21.31 15.32
N GLY A 24 -7.01 21.26 15.84
CA GLY A 24 -6.71 20.68 17.14
C GLY A 24 -7.23 21.55 18.30
N PRO A 25 -7.30 21.02 19.53
CA PRO A 25 -7.63 21.79 20.72
C PRO A 25 -6.50 22.76 21.06
N GLY A 26 -6.86 23.94 21.58
CA GLY A 26 -5.94 24.96 22.06
C GLY A 26 -6.10 26.30 21.35
N ALA A 27 -6.25 27.39 22.14
CA ALA A 27 -6.40 28.76 21.63
C ALA A 27 -5.23 29.14 20.72
N ALA A 28 -4.02 28.81 21.09
CA ALA A 28 -2.82 29.14 20.33
C ALA A 28 -2.81 28.53 18.91
N TRP A 29 -3.40 27.33 18.70
CA TRP A 29 -3.53 26.72 17.39
C TRP A 29 -4.51 27.46 16.50
N ILE A 30 -5.68 27.79 17.05
CA ILE A 30 -6.77 28.48 16.32
C ILE A 30 -6.38 29.90 15.99
N GLU A 31 -5.84 30.66 16.96
CA GLU A 31 -5.42 32.06 16.80
C GLU A 31 -4.27 32.22 15.79
N ASN A 32 -3.37 31.24 15.70
CA ASN A 32 -2.29 31.21 14.71
C ASN A 32 -2.68 30.55 13.38
N GLY A 33 -3.97 30.21 13.19
CA GLY A 33 -4.47 29.59 11.95
C GLY A 33 -3.86 28.21 11.65
N LYS A 34 -3.42 27.50 12.68
CA LYS A 34 -2.85 26.15 12.58
C LYS A 34 -3.98 25.13 12.42
N SER A 35 -4.18 24.67 11.20
CA SER A 35 -5.23 23.72 10.85
C SER A 35 -4.79 22.80 9.74
N VAL A 36 -5.35 21.60 9.70
CA VAL A 36 -5.25 20.70 8.54
C VAL A 36 -6.32 21.10 7.53
N LYS A 37 -5.91 21.45 6.30
CA LYS A 37 -6.80 21.85 5.21
C LYS A 37 -6.89 20.74 4.17
N THR A 38 -8.10 20.42 3.70
CA THR A 38 -8.33 19.43 2.66
C THR A 38 -9.10 20.05 1.50
N GLU A 39 -8.53 19.95 0.32
CA GLU A 39 -9.14 20.32 -0.96
C GLU A 39 -9.48 19.04 -1.74
N TYR A 40 -10.64 19.01 -2.37
CA TYR A 40 -11.10 17.89 -3.19
C TYR A 40 -11.03 18.29 -4.66
N LEU A 41 -10.19 17.58 -5.38
CA LEU A 41 -9.80 17.85 -6.76
C LEU A 41 -10.06 16.59 -7.61
N ILE A 42 -9.78 16.68 -8.90
CA ILE A 42 -9.69 15.58 -9.85
C ILE A 42 -8.28 15.54 -10.45
N ASN A 43 -7.84 14.37 -10.92
CA ASN A 43 -6.54 14.27 -11.56
C ASN A 43 -6.49 15.01 -12.90
N ALA A 44 -5.29 15.36 -13.32
CA ALA A 44 -4.95 15.92 -14.61
C ALA A 44 -3.95 15.01 -15.35
N ASP A 45 -3.75 15.25 -16.62
CA ASP A 45 -2.79 14.54 -17.48
C ASP A 45 -1.34 15.06 -17.33
N SER A 46 -1.13 16.10 -16.51
CA SER A 46 0.19 16.71 -16.29
C SER A 46 0.31 17.39 -14.93
N GLY A 47 1.55 17.70 -14.52
CA GLY A 47 1.86 18.43 -13.29
C GLY A 47 1.59 17.64 -12.02
N GLU A 48 1.36 18.37 -10.91
CA GLU A 48 1.18 17.77 -9.56
C GLU A 48 -0.06 16.87 -9.43
N LEU A 49 -1.03 17.03 -10.33
CA LEU A 49 -2.26 16.23 -10.35
C LEU A 49 -2.19 15.05 -11.32
N SER A 50 -1.04 14.79 -11.96
CA SER A 50 -0.86 13.60 -12.81
C SER A 50 -0.60 12.35 -11.97
N CYS A 51 -1.07 11.21 -12.44
CA CYS A 51 -0.86 9.90 -11.81
C CYS A 51 -0.47 8.87 -12.86
N ALA A 52 0.62 8.14 -12.63
CA ALA A 52 0.99 7.05 -13.50
C ALA A 52 0.03 5.86 -13.34
N GLU A 53 -0.34 5.24 -14.47
CA GLU A 53 -1.18 4.06 -14.48
C GLU A 53 -0.30 2.81 -14.39
N PHE A 54 -0.44 2.10 -13.28
CA PHE A 54 0.20 0.82 -13.04
C PHE A 54 -0.84 -0.29 -12.90
N ARG A 55 -0.52 -1.46 -13.46
CA ARG A 55 -1.31 -2.70 -13.33
C ARG A 55 -0.42 -3.85 -12.88
N ALA A 56 -0.99 -4.82 -12.20
CA ALA A 56 -0.30 -6.03 -11.79
C ALA A 56 -1.02 -7.26 -12.38
N GLU A 57 -0.27 -8.14 -12.99
CA GLU A 57 -0.78 -9.39 -13.57
C GLU A 57 0.01 -10.59 -13.02
N ASP A 58 -0.67 -11.74 -12.93
CA ASP A 58 0.00 -12.99 -12.65
C ASP A 58 0.79 -13.47 -13.88
N ASN A 59 2.02 -13.91 -13.67
CA ASN A 59 2.90 -14.46 -14.70
C ASN A 59 3.54 -15.76 -14.19
N GLY A 60 2.72 -16.78 -14.02
CA GLY A 60 3.15 -18.03 -13.39
C GLY A 60 3.51 -17.84 -11.92
N GLU A 61 4.75 -18.14 -11.55
CA GLU A 61 5.25 -17.94 -10.18
C GLU A 61 5.68 -16.49 -9.87
N ASP A 62 5.62 -15.59 -10.86
CA ASP A 62 6.01 -14.20 -10.72
C ASP A 62 4.79 -13.27 -10.81
N VAL A 63 4.96 -12.06 -10.35
CA VAL A 63 4.04 -10.93 -10.56
C VAL A 63 4.67 -10.00 -11.58
N ARG A 64 3.91 -9.66 -12.63
CA ARG A 64 4.33 -8.67 -13.61
C ARG A 64 3.74 -7.31 -13.26
N LEU A 65 4.59 -6.31 -13.12
CA LEU A 65 4.21 -4.91 -13.06
C LEU A 65 4.19 -4.34 -14.47
N ILE A 66 3.13 -3.63 -14.83
CA ILE A 66 2.97 -2.96 -16.13
C ILE A 66 2.69 -1.47 -15.86
N ARG A 67 3.41 -0.58 -16.53
CA ARG A 67 3.12 0.85 -16.59
C ARG A 67 2.59 1.20 -17.99
N SER A 68 1.33 1.61 -18.06
CA SER A 68 0.62 1.90 -19.32
C SER A 68 0.78 3.36 -19.78
N GLY A 69 1.16 4.26 -18.87
CA GLY A 69 1.25 5.69 -19.13
C GLY A 69 0.78 6.50 -17.93
N LEU A 70 -0.08 7.48 -18.16
CA LEU A 70 -0.77 8.27 -17.14
C LEU A 70 -2.27 8.02 -17.22
N TYR A 71 -2.96 8.11 -16.08
CA TYR A 71 -4.42 8.18 -16.07
C TYR A 71 -4.91 9.41 -16.83
N ALA A 72 -5.98 9.27 -17.61
CA ALA A 72 -6.61 10.39 -18.28
C ALA A 72 -7.18 11.39 -17.25
N ALA A 73 -7.24 12.68 -17.63
CA ALA A 73 -7.79 13.70 -16.77
C ALA A 73 -9.25 13.40 -16.39
N GLY A 74 -9.59 13.53 -15.11
CA GLY A 74 -10.93 13.27 -14.59
C GLY A 74 -11.25 11.83 -14.20
N GLU A 75 -10.30 10.90 -14.34
CA GLU A 75 -10.50 9.48 -13.98
C GLU A 75 -10.30 9.20 -12.48
N LEU A 76 -9.59 10.06 -11.76
CA LEU A 76 -9.30 9.84 -10.34
C LEU A 76 -9.79 11.01 -9.48
N SER A 77 -10.27 10.67 -8.28
CA SER A 77 -10.49 11.65 -7.23
C SER A 77 -9.16 11.96 -6.53
N VAL A 78 -8.90 13.24 -6.23
CA VAL A 78 -7.70 13.68 -5.55
C VAL A 78 -8.07 14.50 -4.31
N ALA A 79 -7.54 14.10 -3.15
CA ALA A 79 -7.57 14.91 -1.95
C ALA A 79 -6.19 15.54 -1.74
N ARG A 80 -6.14 16.88 -1.72
CA ARG A 80 -4.94 17.65 -1.36
C ARG A 80 -5.07 18.06 0.10
N THR A 81 -4.21 17.51 0.96
CA THR A 81 -4.18 17.84 2.38
C THR A 81 -2.94 18.67 2.69
N THR A 82 -3.15 19.81 3.35
CA THR A 82 -2.07 20.66 3.86
C THR A 82 -2.11 20.60 5.38
N ASP A 83 -1.01 20.15 6.02
CA ASP A 83 -0.90 20.08 7.47
C ASP A 83 -0.66 21.46 8.09
N GLU A 84 -0.57 21.51 9.42
CA GLU A 84 -0.39 22.72 10.21
C GLU A 84 0.95 23.43 9.96
N ASP A 85 1.94 22.68 9.41
CA ASP A 85 3.26 23.19 9.05
C ASP A 85 3.38 23.52 7.56
N GLY A 86 2.28 23.42 6.81
CA GLY A 86 2.21 23.72 5.38
C GLY A 86 2.72 22.60 4.48
N LYS A 87 2.96 21.39 5.01
CA LYS A 87 3.35 20.24 4.18
C LYS A 87 2.13 19.72 3.42
N VAL A 88 2.34 19.46 2.15
CA VAL A 88 1.28 19.04 1.23
C VAL A 88 1.37 17.55 0.90
N VAL A 89 0.24 16.88 0.97
CA VAL A 89 0.07 15.48 0.55
C VAL A 89 -1.12 15.39 -0.39
N TYR A 90 -0.91 14.77 -1.56
CA TYR A 90 -1.98 14.39 -2.48
C TYR A 90 -2.28 12.91 -2.34
N THR A 91 -3.55 12.57 -2.28
CA THR A 91 -4.06 11.20 -2.22
C THR A 91 -4.95 10.96 -3.42
N PHE A 92 -4.58 10.05 -4.31
CA PHE A 92 -5.32 9.71 -5.52
C PHE A 92 -6.08 8.41 -5.31
N THR A 93 -7.38 8.43 -5.56
CA THR A 93 -8.26 7.26 -5.44
C THR A 93 -9.07 7.06 -6.71
N ASP A 94 -9.33 5.80 -7.05
CA ASP A 94 -10.24 5.45 -8.14
C ASP A 94 -11.72 5.60 -7.73
N PHE A 95 -12.64 5.24 -8.64
CA PHE A 95 -14.09 5.31 -8.39
C PHE A 95 -14.59 4.31 -7.35
N GLU A 96 -13.83 3.25 -7.09
CA GLU A 96 -14.13 2.27 -6.04
C GLU A 96 -13.59 2.69 -4.67
N GLY A 97 -12.85 3.83 -4.62
CA GLY A 97 -12.22 4.33 -3.40
C GLY A 97 -10.87 3.67 -3.08
N LYS A 98 -10.28 2.94 -4.01
CA LYS A 98 -8.95 2.35 -3.84
C LYS A 98 -7.88 3.42 -3.94
N LEU A 99 -6.99 3.46 -2.96
CA LEU A 99 -5.83 4.34 -2.95
C LEU A 99 -4.78 3.87 -3.96
N LEU A 100 -4.52 4.66 -4.99
CA LEU A 100 -3.55 4.34 -6.05
C LEU A 100 -2.20 5.04 -5.85
N LEU A 101 -2.21 6.29 -5.43
CA LEU A 101 -1.00 7.10 -5.25
C LEU A 101 -1.14 7.99 -4.01
N THR A 102 -0.09 8.01 -3.21
CA THR A 102 0.16 9.06 -2.21
C THR A 102 1.40 9.83 -2.64
N ARG A 103 1.22 11.10 -2.96
CA ARG A 103 2.29 12.05 -3.32
C ARG A 103 2.55 12.99 -2.16
N ARG A 104 3.73 12.92 -1.57
CA ARG A 104 4.17 13.85 -0.54
C ARG A 104 5.09 14.88 -1.15
N MET A 105 4.80 16.16 -0.91
CA MET A 105 5.62 17.25 -1.43
C MET A 105 6.70 17.63 -0.43
N ASN A 106 7.95 17.73 -0.90
CA ASN A 106 9.07 18.34 -0.18
C ASN A 106 9.48 19.60 -0.96
N GLY A 107 8.90 20.74 -0.60
CA GLY A 107 8.93 21.93 -1.46
C GLY A 107 8.20 21.64 -2.79
N THR A 108 8.93 21.67 -3.89
CA THR A 108 8.42 21.34 -5.24
C THR A 108 8.70 19.91 -5.68
N GLU A 109 9.42 19.12 -4.88
CA GLU A 109 9.81 17.76 -5.22
C GLU A 109 8.75 16.77 -4.75
N PRO A 110 8.16 15.94 -5.65
CA PRO A 110 7.19 14.92 -5.29
C PRO A 110 7.89 13.64 -4.84
N HIS A 111 7.39 13.03 -3.78
CA HIS A 111 7.77 11.70 -3.31
C HIS A 111 6.56 10.79 -3.42
N ASP A 112 6.53 9.98 -4.47
CA ASP A 112 5.38 9.18 -4.86
C ASP A 112 5.44 7.77 -4.29
N THR A 113 4.35 7.33 -3.66
CA THR A 113 4.15 5.93 -3.26
C THR A 113 2.93 5.39 -3.98
N TYR A 114 3.13 4.44 -4.90
CA TYR A 114 2.05 3.78 -5.62
C TYR A 114 1.62 2.48 -4.95
N ILE A 115 0.31 2.23 -4.96
CA ILE A 115 -0.27 0.93 -4.60
C ILE A 115 -0.92 0.36 -5.85
N VAL A 116 -0.44 -0.80 -6.28
CA VAL A 116 -0.89 -1.45 -7.51
C VAL A 116 -1.76 -2.64 -7.15
N TYR A 117 -2.91 -2.71 -7.77
CA TYR A 117 -3.90 -3.76 -7.58
C TYR A 117 -3.99 -4.66 -8.81
N ASP A 118 -4.49 -5.87 -8.62
CA ASP A 118 -4.91 -6.74 -9.72
C ASP A 118 -6.40 -6.51 -10.09
N ASP A 119 -6.87 -7.24 -11.08
CA ASP A 119 -8.25 -7.22 -11.58
C ASP A 119 -9.31 -7.61 -10.54
N ARG A 120 -8.90 -8.32 -9.48
CA ARG A 120 -9.76 -8.66 -8.32
C ARG A 120 -9.73 -7.61 -7.22
N GLY A 121 -8.97 -6.52 -7.39
CA GLY A 121 -8.80 -5.48 -6.40
C GLY A 121 -7.90 -5.84 -5.22
N ARG A 122 -7.08 -6.88 -5.34
CA ARG A 122 -6.10 -7.26 -4.34
C ARG A 122 -4.82 -6.45 -4.52
N LYS A 123 -4.25 -5.95 -3.43
CA LYS A 123 -2.98 -5.23 -3.45
C LYS A 123 -1.83 -6.15 -3.80
N ARG A 124 -1.21 -5.95 -4.95
CA ARG A 124 -0.13 -6.80 -5.46
C ARG A 124 1.26 -6.21 -5.24
N ILE A 125 1.40 -4.92 -5.45
CA ILE A 125 2.70 -4.25 -5.38
C ILE A 125 2.53 -2.92 -4.66
N VAL A 126 3.53 -2.54 -3.84
CA VAL A 126 3.70 -1.16 -3.37
C VAL A 126 5.06 -0.69 -3.85
N LEU A 127 5.06 0.46 -4.53
CA LEU A 127 6.26 1.12 -5.04
C LEU A 127 6.53 2.37 -4.19
N PRO A 128 7.48 2.33 -3.25
CA PRO A 128 7.95 3.53 -2.55
C PRO A 128 8.63 4.52 -3.49
N PRO A 129 8.91 5.77 -3.07
CA PRO A 129 9.42 6.83 -3.93
C PRO A 129 10.63 6.43 -4.77
N LEU A 130 11.64 5.79 -4.19
CA LEU A 130 12.83 5.35 -4.94
C LEU A 130 12.50 4.34 -6.06
N ALA A 131 11.50 3.48 -5.86
CA ALA A 131 11.06 2.58 -6.92
C ALA A 131 10.27 3.32 -8.00
N ALA A 132 9.41 4.25 -7.60
CA ALA A 132 8.59 5.05 -8.51
C ALA A 132 9.47 5.93 -9.42
N ASP A 133 10.53 6.52 -8.88
CA ASP A 133 11.46 7.39 -9.60
C ASP A 133 12.28 6.63 -10.67
N GLU A 134 12.60 5.34 -10.42
CA GLU A 134 13.34 4.52 -11.37
C GLU A 134 12.43 3.84 -12.42
N LEU A 135 11.15 3.61 -12.12
CA LEU A 135 10.21 2.91 -13.01
C LEU A 135 9.35 3.88 -13.85
N THR A 136 9.99 4.83 -14.52
CA THR A 136 9.30 5.91 -15.25
C THR A 136 8.93 5.58 -16.69
N ALA A 137 9.55 4.57 -17.32
CA ALA A 137 9.27 4.18 -18.70
C ALA A 137 7.92 3.45 -18.82
N THR A 138 7.22 3.63 -19.94
CA THR A 138 6.10 2.77 -20.32
C THR A 138 6.65 1.40 -20.69
N ALA A 139 6.57 0.44 -19.79
CA ALA A 139 7.19 -0.88 -19.91
C ALA A 139 6.53 -1.88 -18.94
N SER A 140 7.04 -3.12 -18.98
CA SER A 140 6.65 -4.15 -18.00
C SER A 140 7.89 -4.77 -17.34
N TRP A 141 7.76 -5.13 -16.06
CA TRP A 141 8.83 -5.72 -15.26
C TRP A 141 8.33 -6.94 -14.51
N GLY A 142 9.08 -8.04 -14.55
CA GLY A 142 8.87 -9.16 -13.63
C GLY A 142 9.38 -8.76 -12.24
N CYS A 143 8.60 -8.99 -11.20
CA CYS A 143 8.97 -8.60 -9.85
C CYS A 143 10.18 -9.40 -9.32
N ASN A 144 10.35 -10.64 -9.79
CA ASN A 144 11.49 -11.49 -9.44
C ASN A 144 12.75 -11.20 -10.28
N SER A 145 12.64 -10.50 -11.41
CA SER A 145 13.77 -10.16 -12.29
C SER A 145 14.23 -8.71 -12.16
N SER A 146 13.35 -7.78 -11.80
CA SER A 146 13.66 -6.36 -11.66
C SER A 146 14.47 -6.07 -10.40
N GLU A 147 15.69 -5.58 -10.56
CA GLU A 147 16.54 -5.19 -9.42
C GLU A 147 15.93 -4.04 -8.60
N VAL A 148 15.23 -3.11 -9.25
CA VAL A 148 14.52 -2.01 -8.60
C VAL A 148 13.42 -2.53 -7.69
N ILE A 149 12.55 -3.43 -8.20
CA ILE A 149 11.45 -3.99 -7.42
C ILE A 149 11.98 -4.89 -6.30
N LYS A 150 13.05 -5.66 -6.56
CA LYS A 150 13.71 -6.46 -5.53
C LYS A 150 14.22 -5.61 -4.38
N LYS A 151 14.83 -4.48 -4.67
CA LYS A 151 15.49 -3.61 -3.70
C LYS A 151 14.52 -2.73 -2.93
N TYR A 152 13.48 -2.21 -3.59
CA TYR A 152 12.61 -1.18 -3.03
C TYR A 152 11.14 -1.57 -2.93
N GLY A 153 10.65 -2.50 -3.76
CA GLY A 153 9.25 -2.85 -3.87
C GLY A 153 8.76 -3.81 -2.78
N TYR A 154 7.46 -3.70 -2.46
CA TYR A 154 6.73 -4.73 -1.73
C TYR A 154 5.91 -5.51 -2.74
N VAL A 155 5.96 -6.85 -2.69
CA VAL A 155 5.20 -7.71 -3.60
C VAL A 155 4.39 -8.72 -2.79
N TYR A 156 3.15 -8.97 -3.23
CA TYR A 156 2.22 -9.90 -2.60
C TYR A 156 1.71 -10.89 -3.66
N ARG A 157 1.67 -12.17 -3.30
CA ARG A 157 1.02 -13.23 -4.08
C ARG A 157 -0.10 -13.84 -3.26
N TYR A 158 -1.14 -14.26 -3.96
CA TYR A 158 -2.34 -14.81 -3.35
C TYR A 158 -2.67 -16.15 -3.98
N ASP A 159 -3.34 -17.01 -3.22
CA ASP A 159 -3.94 -18.24 -3.73
C ASP A 159 -5.34 -17.98 -4.33
N GLY A 160 -6.00 -19.06 -4.75
CA GLY A 160 -7.35 -19.00 -5.32
C GLY A 160 -8.44 -18.59 -4.32
N ARG A 161 -8.13 -18.55 -3.01
CA ARG A 161 -9.04 -18.13 -1.92
C ARG A 161 -8.72 -16.74 -1.39
N ASP A 162 -7.90 -15.96 -2.14
CA ASP A 162 -7.46 -14.60 -1.81
C ASP A 162 -6.62 -14.49 -0.52
N ARG A 163 -5.99 -15.59 -0.07
CA ARG A 163 -5.05 -15.58 1.05
C ARG A 163 -3.64 -15.26 0.56
N VAL A 164 -2.88 -14.48 1.33
CA VAL A 164 -1.49 -14.13 1.00
C VAL A 164 -0.60 -15.38 1.16
N ILE A 165 -0.11 -15.95 0.08
CA ILE A 165 0.81 -17.10 0.08
C ILE A 165 2.28 -16.69 0.05
N GLU A 166 2.57 -15.49 -0.42
CA GLU A 166 3.92 -14.94 -0.44
C GLU A 166 3.89 -13.43 -0.22
N LYS A 167 4.80 -12.94 0.60
CA LYS A 167 5.04 -11.53 0.84
C LYS A 167 6.52 -11.23 0.77
N LYS A 168 6.91 -10.34 -0.14
CA LYS A 168 8.27 -9.84 -0.27
C LYS A 168 8.38 -8.43 0.27
N LEU A 169 9.37 -8.17 1.10
CA LEU A 169 9.74 -6.85 1.59
C LEU A 169 10.95 -6.32 0.80
N PRO A 170 11.15 -5.00 0.74
CA PRO A 170 12.32 -4.39 0.11
C PRO A 170 13.64 -5.00 0.59
N GLY A 171 14.48 -5.42 -0.35
CA GLY A 171 15.79 -5.98 -0.06
C GLY A 171 15.82 -7.30 0.71
N CYS A 172 14.67 -7.93 0.94
CA CYS A 172 14.56 -9.19 1.67
C CYS A 172 14.12 -10.33 0.76
N ASP A 173 14.46 -11.55 1.18
CA ASP A 173 13.87 -12.76 0.60
C ASP A 173 12.38 -12.85 0.93
N PRO A 174 11.55 -13.44 0.04
CA PRO A 174 10.12 -13.55 0.30
C PRO A 174 9.81 -14.40 1.54
N VAL A 175 8.73 -14.09 2.21
CA VAL A 175 8.13 -14.91 3.27
C VAL A 175 6.99 -15.72 2.66
N HIS A 176 7.03 -17.02 2.84
CA HIS A 176 6.02 -17.96 2.36
C HIS A 176 5.04 -18.33 3.49
N PHE A 177 3.79 -18.55 3.12
CA PHE A 177 2.71 -18.93 4.03
C PHE A 177 1.95 -20.13 3.44
N VAL A 178 1.58 -21.07 4.30
CA VAL A 178 0.72 -22.21 3.98
C VAL A 178 -0.46 -22.23 4.95
N TYR A 179 -1.64 -22.51 4.42
CA TYR A 179 -2.89 -22.48 5.18
C TYR A 179 -3.58 -23.83 5.12
N ASP A 180 -4.32 -24.14 6.18
CA ASP A 180 -5.20 -25.30 6.19
C ASP A 180 -6.54 -25.02 5.46
N ARG A 181 -7.40 -26.04 5.43
CA ARG A 181 -8.73 -25.93 4.80
C ARG A 181 -9.69 -24.96 5.50
N SER A 182 -9.38 -24.58 6.74
CA SER A 182 -10.13 -23.62 7.57
C SER A 182 -9.53 -22.21 7.53
N ASP A 183 -8.63 -21.94 6.55
CA ASP A 183 -7.95 -20.66 6.32
C ASP A 183 -7.03 -20.21 7.46
N ARG A 184 -6.59 -21.16 8.32
CA ARG A 184 -5.65 -20.88 9.40
C ARG A 184 -4.21 -21.09 8.89
N LEU A 185 -3.30 -20.19 9.28
CA LEU A 185 -1.87 -20.30 8.95
C LEU A 185 -1.25 -21.48 9.69
N ILE A 186 -0.79 -22.49 8.97
CA ILE A 186 -0.15 -23.69 9.56
C ILE A 186 1.36 -23.71 9.40
N LEU A 187 1.90 -23.10 8.31
CA LEU A 187 3.35 -23.02 8.11
C LEU A 187 3.75 -21.62 7.61
N LYS A 188 4.91 -21.16 8.06
CA LYS A 188 5.54 -19.93 7.63
C LYS A 188 7.04 -20.13 7.47
N GLN A 189 7.60 -19.53 6.40
CA GLN A 189 9.04 -19.59 6.15
C GLN A 189 9.55 -18.25 5.63
N ASN A 190 10.47 -17.63 6.33
CA ASN A 190 11.20 -16.46 5.86
C ASN A 190 12.54 -16.85 5.23
N GLY A 191 13.33 -15.89 4.73
CA GLY A 191 14.61 -16.13 4.09
C GLY A 191 15.63 -16.82 4.99
N ASN A 192 15.69 -16.49 6.28
CA ASN A 192 16.59 -17.14 7.23
C ASN A 192 16.16 -18.58 7.48
N ASN A 193 14.88 -18.80 7.70
CA ASN A 193 14.31 -20.15 7.84
C ASN A 193 14.63 -21.05 6.63
N ARG A 194 14.60 -20.48 5.40
CA ARG A 194 15.00 -21.22 4.19
C ARG A 194 16.48 -21.61 4.19
N LYS A 195 17.37 -20.69 4.60
CA LYS A 195 18.81 -20.97 4.73
C LYS A 195 19.09 -22.07 5.75
N ASP A 196 18.31 -22.10 6.83
CA ASP A 196 18.42 -23.08 7.90
C ASP A 196 17.67 -24.38 7.59
N GLY A 197 16.96 -24.46 6.46
CA GLY A 197 16.18 -25.65 6.07
C GLY A 197 15.02 -25.95 7.02
N VAL A 198 14.34 -24.94 7.52
CA VAL A 198 13.27 -25.08 8.52
C VAL A 198 12.01 -24.31 8.15
N TRP A 199 10.88 -24.75 8.67
CA TRP A 199 9.60 -24.05 8.67
C TRP A 199 9.15 -23.77 10.09
N GLN A 200 8.52 -22.63 10.36
CA GLN A 200 7.73 -22.37 11.55
C GLN A 200 6.36 -23.03 11.35
N TYR A 201 5.89 -23.80 12.31
CA TYR A 201 4.58 -24.44 12.26
C TYR A 201 3.68 -23.97 13.40
N TYR A 202 2.37 -24.02 13.17
CA TYR A 202 1.33 -23.61 14.10
C TYR A 202 0.24 -24.67 14.14
N GLN A 203 -0.21 -25.04 15.34
CA GLN A 203 -1.33 -25.98 15.55
C GLN A 203 -2.42 -25.30 16.35
N TYR A 204 -3.64 -25.66 16.03
CA TYR A 204 -4.83 -25.06 16.59
C TYR A 204 -5.73 -26.10 17.26
N ASP A 205 -6.44 -25.70 18.31
CA ASP A 205 -7.48 -26.52 18.92
C ASP A 205 -8.78 -26.52 18.08
N GLY A 206 -9.79 -27.26 18.53
CA GLY A 206 -11.09 -27.35 17.87
C GLY A 206 -11.88 -26.02 17.83
N LEU A 207 -11.49 -25.02 18.62
CA LEU A 207 -12.05 -23.69 18.64
C LEU A 207 -11.25 -22.68 17.80
N GLY A 208 -10.18 -23.14 17.13
CA GLY A 208 -9.34 -22.28 16.28
C GLY A 208 -8.31 -21.44 17.04
N ARG A 209 -8.04 -21.73 18.33
CA ARG A 209 -7.02 -21.04 19.12
C ARG A 209 -5.67 -21.75 18.89
N GLU A 210 -4.60 -20.97 18.67
CA GLU A 210 -3.23 -21.48 18.58
C GLU A 210 -2.84 -22.10 19.93
N VAL A 211 -2.42 -23.37 19.90
CA VAL A 211 -2.03 -24.12 21.10
C VAL A 211 -0.56 -24.55 21.08
N ILE A 212 0.01 -24.74 19.91
CA ILE A 212 1.41 -25.15 19.73
C ILE A 212 1.99 -24.37 18.56
N TRP A 213 3.20 -23.88 18.74
CA TRP A 213 4.05 -23.41 17.64
C TRP A 213 5.48 -23.94 17.83
N GLY A 214 6.21 -24.07 16.74
CA GLY A 214 7.57 -24.57 16.80
C GLY A 214 8.27 -24.47 15.45
N VAL A 215 9.39 -25.20 15.35
CA VAL A 215 10.21 -25.26 14.15
C VAL A 215 10.25 -26.69 13.63
N LEU A 216 9.97 -26.86 12.35
CA LEU A 216 9.97 -28.13 11.65
C LEU A 216 11.13 -28.16 10.65
N PRO A 217 12.15 -29.02 10.80
CA PRO A 217 13.18 -29.21 9.78
C PRO A 217 12.56 -29.80 8.50
N SER A 218 12.66 -29.07 7.40
CA SER A 218 12.22 -29.54 6.08
C SER A 218 12.78 -28.67 4.98
N SER A 219 13.27 -29.28 3.92
CA SER A 219 13.66 -28.66 2.67
C SER A 219 12.53 -28.61 1.64
N THR A 220 11.33 -29.07 1.99
CA THR A 220 10.14 -29.09 1.14
C THR A 220 9.71 -27.69 0.75
N GLY A 221 9.42 -27.46 -0.53
CA GLY A 221 8.92 -26.21 -1.03
C GLY A 221 7.49 -25.91 -0.56
N ARG A 222 7.04 -24.67 -0.69
CA ARG A 222 5.67 -24.27 -0.32
C ARG A 222 4.60 -25.10 -1.05
N GLU A 223 4.81 -25.32 -2.35
CA GLU A 223 3.85 -25.99 -3.24
C GLU A 223 3.58 -27.44 -2.89
N ASP A 224 4.55 -28.09 -2.28
CA ASP A 224 4.41 -29.50 -1.84
C ASP A 224 3.60 -29.64 -0.53
N TRP A 225 3.27 -28.52 0.13
CA TRP A 225 2.46 -28.47 1.35
C TRP A 225 0.97 -28.14 1.09
N GLU A 226 0.59 -27.83 -0.14
CA GLU A 226 -0.80 -27.52 -0.58
C GLU A 226 -1.56 -28.79 -1.10
#